data_eb9862c4f64b993e2e1caf661077ae9c
#
_entry.id   eb9862c4f64b993e2e1caf661077ae9c
#
_cell.length_a   1.000
_cell.length_b   1.000
_cell.length_c   1.000
_cell.angle_alpha   90.00
_cell.angle_beta   90.00
_cell.angle_gamma   90.00
#
_symmetry.space_group_name_H-M   'P 1'
#
loop_
_entity.id
_entity.type
_entity.pdbx_description
1 polymer ?
#
loop_
_entity_poly.entity_id
_entity_poly.type
_entity_poly.pdbx_seq_one_letter_code
_entity_poly.pdbx_strand_id
1 'polypeptide(L)'
;MNPAAHPLPAWVSAAVLLVATGFSSPLAAQTSSYPERPVRFVVGFPPGGATDTLARIFAPRLQSALGQPWVIDNRGGAGGAIATEIVARSNPDGHTVLLVVSSSITSTPLLYKVAVNAERELEPVVLMTTAQYMLTVHASVKAQSVREFVDLAKAQQGKMNYASTGIGTPQHLAAELFKMRAGIYLNHVPYKGGGPASVALLGNEVPVMFGSLPALLQHVRTGRLRALAVTGPNRAAVAPDIPTVAESGYDGFEITSWYGLMVRTQTPAAIVDKLHRASVALLQQQEVRDAIQREGLEITIKEPQAFARHIKSELDVMTKVVKGAKIRVN
;
A
#
# COMPACT_ATOMS: atom_id res chain seq x y z
N MET A 1 80.67 -66.37 8.88
CA MET A 1 80.03 -66.54 10.19
C MET A 1 78.81 -65.70 10.22
N ASN A 2 77.68 -66.33 10.18
CA ASN A 2 76.35 -65.69 10.06
C ASN A 2 75.67 -65.89 11.41
N PRO A 3 75.06 -64.88 12.00
CA PRO A 3 74.05 -65.12 13.02
C PRO A 3 72.65 -64.64 12.56
N ALA A 4 71.86 -65.62 12.56
CA ALA A 4 70.45 -65.86 12.75
C ALA A 4 69.52 -64.60 12.93
N ALA A 5 68.57 -64.52 12.00
CA ALA A 5 67.40 -63.76 12.13
C ALA A 5 66.36 -64.45 13.03
N HIS A 6 65.90 -63.79 14.07
CA HIS A 6 64.74 -64.21 14.86
C HIS A 6 63.49 -63.65 14.29
N PRO A 7 62.42 -64.41 14.06
CA PRO A 7 61.16 -63.88 13.65
C PRO A 7 60.38 -63.25 14.85
N LEU A 8 59.89 -62.02 14.68
CA LEU A 8 59.00 -61.42 15.63
C LEU A 8 57.58 -62.01 15.57
N PRO A 9 56.86 -62.15 16.68
CA PRO A 9 55.56 -62.85 16.69
C PRO A 9 54.42 -62.03 16.09
N ALA A 10 53.54 -62.74 15.42
CA ALA A 10 52.48 -62.29 14.50
C ALA A 10 51.18 -61.79 15.18
N TRP A 11 51.24 -61.09 16.31
CA TRP A 11 50.01 -60.62 16.98
C TRP A 11 50.01 -59.16 17.44
N VAL A 12 50.65 -58.25 16.71
CA VAL A 12 50.62 -56.81 16.92
C VAL A 12 49.90 -56.08 15.73
N SER A 13 48.95 -56.76 15.08
CA SER A 13 48.13 -56.16 14.05
C SER A 13 46.64 -56.16 14.39
N ALA A 14 46.31 -55.88 15.67
CA ALA A 14 44.95 -55.49 16.03
C ALA A 14 44.89 -53.98 16.06
N ALA A 15 45.02 -53.36 14.89
CA ALA A 15 44.79 -51.92 14.71
C ALA A 15 43.32 -51.59 14.91
N VAL A 16 43.12 -50.78 15.85
CA VAL A 16 41.94 -50.05 16.23
C VAL A 16 41.24 -49.42 15.03
N LEU A 17 40.19 -50.08 14.48
CA LEU A 17 39.19 -49.43 13.63
C LEU A 17 38.26 -48.63 14.56
N LEU A 18 38.64 -47.42 14.94
CA LEU A 18 37.75 -46.44 15.54
C LEU A 18 36.80 -46.02 14.40
N VAL A 19 35.61 -46.64 14.38
CA VAL A 19 34.47 -46.15 13.63
C VAL A 19 34.09 -44.79 14.21
N ALA A 20 34.57 -43.76 13.54
CA ALA A 20 34.04 -42.40 13.74
C ALA A 20 32.59 -42.40 13.22
N THR A 21 31.66 -42.88 14.01
CA THR A 21 30.23 -42.56 13.85
C THR A 21 30.10 -41.08 14.08
N GLY A 22 30.21 -40.32 12.97
CA GLY A 22 29.86 -38.92 12.92
C GLY A 22 28.41 -38.79 13.39
N PHE A 23 28.23 -38.32 14.61
CA PHE A 23 26.96 -37.74 15.05
C PHE A 23 26.68 -36.55 14.15
N SER A 24 26.06 -36.83 12.98
CA SER A 24 25.32 -35.79 12.26
C SER A 24 24.17 -35.39 13.17
N SER A 25 24.42 -34.48 14.12
CA SER A 25 23.35 -33.79 14.79
C SER A 25 22.48 -33.17 13.69
N PRO A 26 21.18 -33.54 13.61
CA PRO A 26 20.30 -32.79 12.73
C PRO A 26 20.46 -31.33 13.17
N LEU A 27 20.87 -30.48 12.25
CA LEU A 27 20.80 -29.04 12.39
C LEU A 27 19.29 -28.76 12.53
N ALA A 28 18.80 -28.84 13.77
CA ALA A 28 17.44 -28.43 14.10
C ALA A 28 17.37 -26.99 13.54
N ALA A 29 16.63 -26.82 12.46
CA ALA A 29 16.28 -25.51 11.96
C ALA A 29 15.76 -24.77 13.20
N GLN A 30 16.58 -23.90 13.75
CA GLN A 30 16.16 -23.01 14.82
C GLN A 30 14.95 -22.28 14.24
N THR A 31 13.78 -22.69 14.70
CA THR A 31 12.55 -21.89 14.50
C THR A 31 12.89 -20.58 15.16
N SER A 32 13.32 -19.63 14.31
CA SER A 32 13.75 -18.33 14.78
C SER A 32 12.62 -17.79 15.65
N SER A 33 12.95 -17.42 16.89
CA SER A 33 12.03 -16.83 17.86
C SER A 33 11.58 -15.43 17.43
N TYR A 34 11.56 -15.20 16.11
CA TYR A 34 11.16 -13.92 15.51
C TYR A 34 9.80 -13.44 16.05
N PRO A 35 9.70 -12.16 16.43
CA PRO A 35 10.77 -11.21 16.60
C PRO A 35 11.51 -11.41 17.92
N GLU A 36 12.86 -11.31 17.94
CA GLU A 36 13.70 -11.45 19.13
C GLU A 36 13.99 -10.12 19.82
N ARG A 37 13.69 -9.01 19.14
CA ARG A 37 13.92 -7.64 19.58
C ARG A 37 12.83 -6.72 19.02
N PRO A 38 12.72 -5.48 19.48
CA PRO A 38 11.73 -4.54 18.96
C PRO A 38 11.75 -4.42 17.44
N VAL A 39 10.56 -4.37 16.84
CA VAL A 39 10.35 -4.17 15.41
C VAL A 39 10.18 -2.69 15.13
N ARG A 40 10.99 -2.15 14.24
CA ARG A 40 10.88 -0.78 13.74
C ARG A 40 9.77 -0.73 12.68
N PHE A 41 8.69 -0.04 13.00
CA PHE A 41 7.53 0.10 12.14
C PHE A 41 7.57 1.44 11.40
N VAL A 42 8.13 1.43 10.19
CA VAL A 42 8.42 2.64 9.42
C VAL A 42 7.16 3.12 8.70
N VAL A 43 6.85 4.40 8.86
CA VAL A 43 5.68 5.08 8.28
C VAL A 43 6.14 6.26 7.42
N GLY A 44 5.79 6.26 6.13
CA GLY A 44 6.30 7.21 5.15
C GLY A 44 5.68 8.61 5.20
N PHE A 45 4.88 8.92 6.24
CA PHE A 45 4.13 10.16 6.37
C PHE A 45 4.20 10.73 7.79
N PRO A 46 4.03 12.06 7.96
CA PRO A 46 4.01 12.67 9.28
C PRO A 46 2.92 12.10 10.20
N PRO A 47 3.07 12.23 11.52
CA PRO A 47 2.03 11.87 12.47
C PRO A 47 0.69 12.58 12.20
N GLY A 48 -0.43 11.90 12.52
CA GLY A 48 -1.79 12.42 12.42
C GLY A 48 -2.49 12.19 11.08
N GLY A 49 -1.82 11.60 10.08
CA GLY A 49 -2.45 11.18 8.83
C GLY A 49 -2.96 9.74 8.87
N ALA A 50 -3.73 9.33 7.86
CA ALA A 50 -4.34 7.99 7.78
C ALA A 50 -3.31 6.84 7.95
N THR A 51 -2.12 6.97 7.39
CA THR A 51 -1.06 5.97 7.54
C THR A 51 -0.56 5.87 8.98
N ASP A 52 -0.41 7.01 9.69
CA ASP A 52 -0.02 7.03 11.10
C ASP A 52 -1.14 6.46 11.99
N THR A 53 -2.38 6.81 11.71
CA THR A 53 -3.55 6.25 12.41
C THR A 53 -3.59 4.73 12.27
N LEU A 54 -3.40 4.19 11.06
CA LEU A 54 -3.29 2.74 10.86
C LEU A 54 -2.13 2.14 11.64
N ALA A 55 -0.95 2.77 11.64
CA ALA A 55 0.19 2.28 12.41
C ALA A 55 -0.15 2.19 13.90
N ARG A 56 -0.87 3.18 14.46
CA ARG A 56 -1.31 3.18 15.86
C ARG A 56 -2.40 2.17 16.16
N ILE A 57 -3.19 1.79 15.18
CA ILE A 57 -4.15 0.67 15.31
C ILE A 57 -3.41 -0.66 15.34
N PHE A 58 -2.41 -0.86 14.47
CA PHE A 58 -1.72 -2.14 14.31
C PHE A 58 -0.60 -2.38 15.32
N ALA A 59 0.24 -1.38 15.63
CA ALA A 59 1.45 -1.58 16.41
C ALA A 59 1.20 -2.25 17.77
N PRO A 60 0.28 -1.79 18.65
CA PRO A 60 0.05 -2.42 19.94
C PRO A 60 -0.50 -3.84 19.83
N ARG A 61 -1.27 -4.11 18.77
CA ARG A 61 -1.86 -5.43 18.53
C ARG A 61 -0.86 -6.42 17.96
N LEU A 62 0.01 -5.96 17.05
CA LEU A 62 1.15 -6.76 16.57
C LEU A 62 2.13 -7.07 17.71
N GLN A 63 2.37 -6.10 18.61
CA GLN A 63 3.14 -6.35 19.83
C GLN A 63 2.51 -7.46 20.66
N SER A 64 1.21 -7.42 20.91
CA SER A 64 0.51 -8.45 21.69
C SER A 64 0.55 -9.82 21.00
N ALA A 65 0.43 -9.86 19.67
CA ALA A 65 0.42 -11.09 18.90
C ALA A 65 1.80 -11.72 18.72
N LEU A 66 2.86 -10.91 18.65
CA LEU A 66 4.22 -11.34 18.30
C LEU A 66 5.22 -11.26 19.47
N GLY A 67 4.84 -10.65 20.59
CA GLY A 67 5.61 -10.66 21.83
C GLY A 67 6.75 -9.65 21.94
N GLN A 68 6.93 -8.78 20.93
CA GLN A 68 7.96 -7.73 20.95
C GLN A 68 7.36 -6.36 20.60
N PRO A 69 7.91 -5.25 21.14
CA PRO A 69 7.44 -3.91 20.83
C PRO A 69 7.50 -3.58 19.33
N TRP A 70 6.44 -2.93 18.82
CA TRP A 70 6.40 -2.36 17.49
C TRP A 70 6.52 -0.84 17.59
N VAL A 71 7.72 -0.32 17.29
CA VAL A 71 8.06 1.09 17.45
C VAL A 71 7.76 1.85 16.16
N ILE A 72 6.74 2.71 16.21
CA ILE A 72 6.36 3.55 15.07
C ILE A 72 7.45 4.60 14.84
N ASP A 73 7.97 4.64 13.60
CA ASP A 73 8.98 5.58 13.15
C ASP A 73 8.49 6.34 11.91
N ASN A 74 7.96 7.54 12.11
CA ASN A 74 7.46 8.38 11.04
C ASN A 74 8.61 9.04 10.28
N ARG A 75 8.81 8.66 9.02
CA ARG A 75 9.84 9.16 8.10
C ARG A 75 9.19 9.75 6.85
N GLY A 76 8.53 10.87 7.03
CA GLY A 76 7.86 11.58 5.93
C GLY A 76 8.84 12.21 4.95
N GLY A 77 8.37 12.42 3.73
CA GLY A 77 9.07 13.15 2.68
C GLY A 77 9.07 12.41 1.33
N ALA A 78 9.17 13.20 0.26
CA ALA A 78 9.18 12.72 -1.13
C ALA A 78 8.06 11.71 -1.44
N GLY A 79 6.82 11.96 -0.97
CA GLY A 79 5.69 11.05 -1.20
C GLY A 79 5.84 9.64 -0.59
N GLY A 80 6.64 9.49 0.48
CA GLY A 80 6.94 8.21 1.13
C GLY A 80 8.22 7.52 0.65
N ALA A 81 8.92 8.08 -0.34
CA ALA A 81 10.14 7.47 -0.88
C ALA A 81 11.25 7.32 0.17
N ILE A 82 11.36 8.25 1.13
CA ILE A 82 12.37 8.18 2.21
C ILE A 82 12.14 6.93 3.08
N ALA A 83 10.91 6.67 3.49
CA ALA A 83 10.56 5.48 4.27
C ALA A 83 10.80 4.19 3.47
N THR A 84 10.43 4.19 2.20
CA THR A 84 10.67 3.08 1.27
C THR A 84 12.17 2.76 1.16
N GLU A 85 13.02 3.77 1.02
CA GLU A 85 14.47 3.61 0.95
C GLU A 85 15.05 3.08 2.27
N ILE A 86 14.60 3.57 3.43
CA ILE A 86 15.04 3.08 4.74
C ILE A 86 14.80 1.58 4.87
N VAL A 87 13.62 1.09 4.48
CA VAL A 87 13.32 -0.34 4.60
C VAL A 87 14.06 -1.15 3.53
N ALA A 88 14.17 -0.66 2.31
CA ALA A 88 14.92 -1.30 1.25
C ALA A 88 16.43 -1.47 1.58
N ARG A 89 16.99 -0.57 2.40
CA ARG A 89 18.39 -0.63 2.85
C ARG A 89 18.59 -1.27 4.22
N SER A 90 17.53 -1.75 4.87
CA SER A 90 17.62 -2.42 6.18
C SER A 90 18.15 -3.86 6.05
N ASN A 91 18.43 -4.52 7.16
CA ASN A 91 18.75 -5.95 7.15
C ASN A 91 17.48 -6.76 6.78
N PRO A 92 17.61 -7.85 6.01
CA PRO A 92 16.47 -8.71 5.63
C PRO A 92 16.11 -9.70 6.74
N ASP A 93 15.91 -9.20 7.96
CA ASP A 93 15.64 -9.99 9.18
C ASP A 93 14.22 -9.76 9.73
N GLY A 94 13.40 -8.99 9.00
CA GLY A 94 12.02 -8.70 9.40
C GLY A 94 11.86 -7.67 10.52
N HIS A 95 12.94 -7.16 11.13
CA HIS A 95 12.83 -6.19 12.23
C HIS A 95 12.69 -4.73 11.77
N THR A 96 12.61 -4.51 10.47
CA THR A 96 12.24 -3.22 9.88
C THR A 96 11.13 -3.46 8.87
N VAL A 97 9.93 -3.02 9.20
CA VAL A 97 8.71 -3.25 8.43
C VAL A 97 8.16 -1.92 7.94
N LEU A 98 7.81 -1.82 6.67
CA LEU A 98 7.17 -0.65 6.08
C LEU A 98 5.66 -0.79 6.16
N LEU A 99 4.99 0.18 6.76
CA LEU A 99 3.58 0.42 6.48
C LEU A 99 3.50 1.27 5.23
N VAL A 100 3.25 0.60 4.11
CA VAL A 100 3.23 1.18 2.78
C VAL A 100 1.86 1.74 2.44
N VAL A 101 1.84 2.84 1.70
CA VAL A 101 0.66 3.35 1.00
C VAL A 101 0.92 3.32 -0.50
N SER A 102 -0.12 3.04 -1.30
CA SER A 102 -0.04 2.85 -2.75
C SER A 102 0.84 3.89 -3.45
N SER A 103 0.61 5.17 -3.18
CA SER A 103 1.31 6.25 -3.88
C SER A 103 2.83 6.21 -3.73
N SER A 104 3.37 5.76 -2.60
CA SER A 104 4.83 5.67 -2.41
C SER A 104 5.51 4.64 -3.31
N ILE A 105 4.74 3.68 -3.79
CA ILE A 105 5.24 2.59 -4.65
C ILE A 105 4.83 2.79 -6.11
N THR A 106 3.63 3.31 -6.37
CA THR A 106 3.06 3.30 -7.73
C THR A 106 3.14 4.63 -8.46
N SER A 107 2.93 5.77 -7.79
CA SER A 107 2.96 7.08 -8.45
C SER A 107 4.23 7.90 -8.14
N THR A 108 4.73 7.84 -6.92
CA THR A 108 5.94 8.59 -6.52
C THR A 108 7.16 8.26 -7.40
N PRO A 109 7.48 6.98 -7.72
CA PRO A 109 8.61 6.67 -8.57
C PRO A 109 8.48 7.15 -10.02
N LEU A 110 7.25 7.42 -10.48
CA LEU A 110 6.99 7.94 -11.82
C LEU A 110 7.15 9.46 -11.91
N LEU A 111 7.08 10.15 -10.78
CA LEU A 111 7.04 11.61 -10.69
C LEU A 111 8.30 12.20 -10.07
N TYR A 112 8.95 11.46 -9.20
CA TYR A 112 10.14 11.89 -8.48
C TYR A 112 11.32 10.96 -8.74
N LYS A 113 12.51 11.50 -8.69
CA LYS A 113 13.72 10.68 -8.71
C LYS A 113 13.83 9.95 -7.37
N VAL A 114 13.60 8.64 -7.37
CA VAL A 114 13.74 7.78 -6.19
C VAL A 114 15.04 6.99 -6.24
N ALA A 115 15.61 6.70 -5.07
CA ALA A 115 16.91 6.03 -4.96
C ALA A 115 16.81 4.50 -5.06
N VAL A 116 15.61 3.93 -4.85
CA VAL A 116 15.36 2.48 -4.80
C VAL A 116 14.24 2.06 -5.73
N ASN A 117 14.32 0.84 -6.24
CA ASN A 117 13.23 0.21 -6.98
C ASN A 117 12.43 -0.69 -6.01
N ALA A 118 11.26 -0.22 -5.58
CA ALA A 118 10.44 -0.93 -4.60
C ALA A 118 10.01 -2.32 -5.05
N GLU A 119 9.75 -2.56 -6.34
CA GLU A 119 9.37 -3.88 -6.87
C GLU A 119 10.50 -4.93 -6.75
N ARG A 120 11.75 -4.47 -6.74
CA ARG A 120 12.93 -5.36 -6.67
C ARG A 120 13.49 -5.49 -5.27
N GLU A 121 13.37 -4.43 -4.47
CA GLU A 121 14.06 -4.30 -3.19
C GLU A 121 13.15 -4.51 -1.98
N LEU A 122 11.83 -4.51 -2.19
CA LEU A 122 10.85 -4.81 -1.15
C LEU A 122 10.03 -6.05 -1.52
N GLU A 123 9.63 -6.78 -0.48
CA GLU A 123 8.77 -7.95 -0.58
C GLU A 123 7.42 -7.66 0.09
N PRO A 124 6.30 -7.82 -0.63
CA PRO A 124 4.97 -7.70 -0.07
C PRO A 124 4.70 -8.74 1.01
N VAL A 125 4.12 -8.32 2.13
CA VAL A 125 3.67 -9.22 3.21
C VAL A 125 2.17 -9.40 3.15
N VAL A 126 1.44 -8.29 3.12
CA VAL A 126 -0.03 -8.28 3.07
C VAL A 126 -0.52 -6.92 2.63
N LEU A 127 -1.50 -6.87 1.71
CA LEU A 127 -2.37 -5.71 1.55
C LEU A 127 -3.48 -5.83 2.58
N MET A 128 -3.75 -4.78 3.35
CA MET A 128 -4.64 -4.84 4.51
C MET A 128 -5.93 -4.07 4.32
N THR A 129 -5.84 -2.88 3.75
CA THR A 129 -6.99 -1.98 3.63
C THR A 129 -6.93 -1.17 2.35
N THR A 130 -8.11 -0.74 1.89
CA THR A 130 -8.27 0.18 0.78
C THR A 130 -9.08 1.40 1.19
N ALA A 131 -8.88 2.50 0.48
CA ALA A 131 -9.69 3.71 0.57
C ALA A 131 -10.13 4.11 -0.83
N GLN A 132 -11.41 4.37 -0.99
CA GLN A 132 -11.97 4.84 -2.25
C GLN A 132 -12.00 6.36 -2.32
N TYR A 133 -11.94 6.85 -3.55
CA TYR A 133 -12.25 8.24 -3.87
C TYR A 133 -13.65 8.34 -4.46
N MET A 134 -14.14 9.55 -4.54
CA MET A 134 -15.50 9.82 -5.02
C MET A 134 -15.44 10.96 -6.02
N LEU A 135 -15.96 10.73 -7.23
CA LEU A 135 -16.26 11.80 -8.17
C LEU A 135 -17.42 12.60 -7.61
N THR A 136 -17.12 13.80 -7.15
CA THR A 136 -18.03 14.65 -6.42
C THR A 136 -18.13 16.00 -7.11
N VAL A 137 -19.34 16.53 -7.21
CA VAL A 137 -19.61 17.85 -7.76
C VAL A 137 -20.31 18.73 -6.72
N HIS A 138 -20.14 20.04 -6.83
CA HIS A 138 -20.93 21.00 -6.06
C HIS A 138 -22.43 20.87 -6.42
N ALA A 139 -23.33 21.09 -5.47
CA ALA A 139 -24.78 20.90 -5.67
C ALA A 139 -25.36 21.73 -6.83
N SER A 140 -24.73 22.87 -7.17
CA SER A 140 -25.14 23.74 -8.30
C SER A 140 -24.86 23.14 -9.68
N VAL A 141 -23.99 22.11 -9.79
CA VAL A 141 -23.69 21.46 -11.07
C VAL A 141 -24.91 20.66 -11.52
N LYS A 142 -25.37 20.94 -12.72
CA LYS A 142 -26.56 20.30 -13.32
C LYS A 142 -26.20 18.94 -13.91
N ALA A 143 -25.76 18.01 -13.06
CA ALA A 143 -25.52 16.61 -13.43
C ALA A 143 -25.89 15.71 -12.23
N GLN A 144 -26.68 14.66 -12.49
CA GLN A 144 -27.17 13.70 -11.51
C GLN A 144 -26.43 12.35 -11.66
N SER A 145 -25.73 12.16 -12.77
CA SER A 145 -25.03 10.94 -13.12
C SER A 145 -23.68 11.23 -13.75
N VAL A 146 -22.81 10.22 -13.82
CA VAL A 146 -21.53 10.31 -14.53
C VAL A 146 -21.75 10.66 -16.00
N ARG A 147 -22.79 10.08 -16.63
CA ARG A 147 -23.13 10.36 -18.04
C ARG A 147 -23.48 11.84 -18.25
N GLU A 148 -24.40 12.36 -17.44
CA GLU A 148 -24.79 13.78 -17.53
C GLU A 148 -23.61 14.72 -17.26
N PHE A 149 -22.74 14.34 -16.32
CA PHE A 149 -21.52 15.09 -16.06
C PHE A 149 -20.57 15.12 -17.26
N VAL A 150 -20.39 13.99 -17.92
CA VAL A 150 -19.54 13.90 -19.13
C VAL A 150 -20.13 14.74 -20.27
N ASP A 151 -21.44 14.67 -20.48
CA ASP A 151 -22.14 15.48 -21.51
C ASP A 151 -21.99 16.99 -21.20
N LEU A 152 -22.15 17.38 -19.94
CA LEU A 152 -21.94 18.77 -19.50
C LEU A 152 -20.49 19.22 -19.69
N ALA A 153 -19.52 18.36 -19.34
CA ALA A 153 -18.10 18.69 -19.51
C ALA A 153 -17.72 18.87 -20.98
N LYS A 154 -18.25 18.02 -21.87
CA LYS A 154 -18.08 18.16 -23.34
C LYS A 154 -18.67 19.47 -23.85
N ALA A 155 -19.88 19.84 -23.41
CA ALA A 155 -20.53 21.08 -23.81
C ALA A 155 -19.76 22.32 -23.36
N GLN A 156 -19.05 22.26 -22.23
CA GLN A 156 -18.25 23.38 -21.71
C GLN A 156 -16.86 23.54 -22.36
N GLN A 157 -16.46 22.60 -23.23
CA GLN A 157 -15.23 22.69 -24.04
C GLN A 157 -13.97 23.03 -23.24
N GLY A 158 -13.77 22.38 -22.08
CA GLY A 158 -12.60 22.57 -21.23
C GLY A 158 -12.62 23.80 -20.31
N LYS A 159 -13.76 24.46 -20.15
CA LYS A 159 -13.90 25.58 -19.22
C LYS A 159 -14.15 25.13 -17.76
N MET A 160 -14.45 23.85 -17.55
CA MET A 160 -14.72 23.33 -16.22
C MET A 160 -13.41 23.01 -15.49
N ASN A 161 -13.30 23.49 -14.24
CA ASN A 161 -12.18 23.23 -13.37
C ASN A 161 -12.45 22.01 -12.48
N TYR A 162 -11.41 21.28 -12.10
CA TYR A 162 -11.48 20.28 -11.04
C TYR A 162 -10.37 20.47 -10.01
N ALA A 163 -10.68 20.21 -8.74
CA ALA A 163 -9.73 20.26 -7.65
C ALA A 163 -9.03 18.91 -7.44
N SER A 164 -7.76 18.95 -7.06
CA SER A 164 -7.05 17.81 -6.47
C SER A 164 -6.31 18.21 -5.20
N THR A 165 -5.83 17.22 -4.46
CA THR A 165 -5.03 17.42 -3.25
C THR A 165 -3.55 17.73 -3.55
N GLY A 166 -3.21 17.89 -4.82
CA GLY A 166 -1.88 18.21 -5.31
C GLY A 166 -1.51 17.42 -6.58
N ILE A 167 -0.47 17.87 -7.26
CA ILE A 167 0.02 17.22 -8.48
C ILE A 167 0.55 15.82 -8.15
N GLY A 168 0.14 14.81 -8.94
CA GLY A 168 0.59 13.42 -8.78
C GLY A 168 -0.06 12.65 -7.63
N THR A 169 -0.98 13.27 -6.88
CA THR A 169 -1.75 12.55 -5.87
C THR A 169 -2.73 11.56 -6.51
N PRO A 170 -3.16 10.51 -5.81
CA PRO A 170 -4.13 9.56 -6.34
C PRO A 170 -5.41 10.23 -6.85
N GLN A 171 -5.87 11.30 -6.21
CA GLN A 171 -7.04 12.08 -6.63
C GLN A 171 -6.81 12.79 -7.97
N HIS A 172 -5.62 13.35 -8.17
CA HIS A 172 -5.24 13.92 -9.47
C HIS A 172 -5.20 12.84 -10.55
N LEU A 173 -4.57 11.70 -10.24
CA LEU A 173 -4.45 10.58 -11.18
C LEU A 173 -5.82 9.95 -11.51
N ALA A 174 -6.75 9.88 -10.54
CA ALA A 174 -8.12 9.45 -10.77
C ALA A 174 -8.85 10.36 -11.75
N ALA A 175 -8.71 11.68 -11.58
CA ALA A 175 -9.30 12.65 -12.48
C ALA A 175 -8.70 12.55 -13.89
N GLU A 176 -7.37 12.43 -14.01
CA GLU A 176 -6.71 12.31 -15.31
C GLU A 176 -7.07 10.99 -16.04
N LEU A 177 -7.11 9.87 -15.32
CA LEU A 177 -7.59 8.61 -15.89
C LEU A 177 -9.03 8.72 -16.36
N PHE A 178 -9.90 9.35 -15.56
CA PHE A 178 -11.30 9.55 -15.94
C PHE A 178 -11.43 10.44 -17.19
N LYS A 179 -10.70 11.56 -17.24
CA LYS A 179 -10.66 12.44 -18.43
C LYS A 179 -10.26 11.67 -19.69
N MET A 180 -9.21 10.84 -19.59
CA MET A 180 -8.74 10.01 -20.70
C MET A 180 -9.80 9.00 -21.16
N ARG A 181 -10.46 8.32 -20.21
CA ARG A 181 -11.48 7.30 -20.50
C ARG A 181 -12.77 7.90 -21.05
N ALA A 182 -13.18 9.06 -20.51
CA ALA A 182 -14.41 9.73 -20.91
C ALA A 182 -14.25 10.63 -22.17
N GLY A 183 -13.03 10.87 -22.62
CA GLY A 183 -12.74 11.77 -23.74
C GLY A 183 -13.18 13.21 -23.45
N ILE A 184 -12.95 13.68 -22.22
CA ILE A 184 -13.30 15.05 -21.79
C ILE A 184 -12.06 15.82 -21.36
N TYR A 185 -12.19 17.14 -21.33
CA TYR A 185 -11.17 18.02 -20.81
C TYR A 185 -11.70 18.80 -19.59
N LEU A 186 -10.92 18.78 -18.50
CA LEU A 186 -11.14 19.58 -17.29
C LEU A 186 -9.82 20.26 -16.94
N ASN A 187 -9.85 21.51 -16.48
CA ASN A 187 -8.68 22.23 -16.04
C ASN A 187 -8.31 21.81 -14.62
N HIS A 188 -7.05 21.43 -14.38
CA HIS A 188 -6.57 21.05 -13.08
C HIS A 188 -6.24 22.23 -12.19
N VAL A 189 -6.80 22.27 -10.99
CA VAL A 189 -6.49 23.24 -9.93
C VAL A 189 -5.93 22.48 -8.72
N PRO A 190 -4.60 22.45 -8.54
CA PRO A 190 -3.98 21.75 -7.42
C PRO A 190 -4.05 22.55 -6.14
N TYR A 191 -4.48 21.90 -5.05
CA TYR A 191 -4.49 22.46 -3.69
C TYR A 191 -3.41 21.78 -2.82
N LYS A 192 -3.06 22.41 -1.69
CA LYS A 192 -2.10 21.86 -0.71
C LYS A 192 -2.80 20.91 0.27
N GLY A 193 -3.37 19.81 -0.24
CA GLY A 193 -4.04 18.79 0.55
C GLY A 193 -5.57 18.80 0.48
N GLY A 194 -6.20 17.83 1.17
CA GLY A 194 -7.64 17.57 1.08
C GLY A 194 -8.51 18.67 1.71
N GLY A 195 -8.08 19.28 2.81
CA GLY A 195 -8.82 20.33 3.50
C GLY A 195 -9.10 21.54 2.59
N PRO A 196 -8.07 22.24 2.08
CA PRO A 196 -8.24 23.34 1.15
C PRO A 196 -9.03 22.99 -0.11
N ALA A 197 -8.79 21.81 -0.70
CA ALA A 197 -9.52 21.36 -1.87
C ALA A 197 -11.02 21.15 -1.59
N SER A 198 -11.36 20.58 -0.42
CA SER A 198 -12.75 20.40 0.00
C SER A 198 -13.46 21.72 0.27
N VAL A 199 -12.76 22.69 0.86
CA VAL A 199 -13.30 24.05 1.08
C VAL A 199 -13.62 24.72 -0.26
N ALA A 200 -12.72 24.66 -1.22
CA ALA A 200 -12.91 25.20 -2.57
C ALA A 200 -14.11 24.54 -3.30
N LEU A 201 -14.27 23.21 -3.18
CA LEU A 201 -15.42 22.50 -3.70
C LEU A 201 -16.73 22.93 -3.03
N LEU A 202 -16.74 23.05 -1.70
CA LEU A 202 -17.90 23.48 -0.92
C LEU A 202 -18.30 24.94 -1.16
N GLY A 203 -17.32 25.78 -1.48
CA GLY A 203 -17.51 27.17 -1.86
C GLY A 203 -17.84 27.39 -3.34
N ASN A 204 -17.89 26.30 -4.14
CA ASN A 204 -18.07 26.35 -5.60
C ASN A 204 -17.00 27.18 -6.36
N GLU A 205 -15.82 27.37 -5.76
CA GLU A 205 -14.66 27.93 -6.48
C GLU A 205 -14.20 26.97 -7.58
N VAL A 206 -14.25 25.67 -7.27
CA VAL A 206 -14.00 24.58 -8.20
C VAL A 206 -15.17 23.60 -8.12
N PRO A 207 -15.91 23.39 -9.20
CA PRO A 207 -17.18 22.66 -9.15
C PRO A 207 -17.04 21.13 -9.07
N VAL A 208 -15.84 20.58 -9.25
CA VAL A 208 -15.59 19.13 -9.38
C VAL A 208 -14.37 18.71 -8.57
N MET A 209 -14.42 17.55 -7.93
CA MET A 209 -13.28 16.95 -7.25
C MET A 209 -13.38 15.42 -7.26
N PHE A 210 -12.26 14.74 -7.49
CA PHE A 210 -12.07 13.37 -7.03
C PHE A 210 -11.53 13.45 -5.61
N GLY A 211 -12.41 13.31 -4.63
CA GLY A 211 -12.05 13.50 -3.22
C GLY A 211 -12.09 12.21 -2.41
N SER A 212 -11.48 12.24 -1.22
CA SER A 212 -11.59 11.11 -0.28
C SER A 212 -13.05 10.89 0.09
N LEU A 213 -13.54 9.66 -0.06
CA LEU A 213 -14.92 9.31 0.24
C LEU A 213 -15.30 9.68 1.68
N PRO A 214 -14.52 9.29 2.73
CA PRO A 214 -14.87 9.65 4.10
C PRO A 214 -14.99 11.16 4.34
N ALA A 215 -14.07 11.93 3.75
CA ALA A 215 -14.02 13.37 3.96
C ALA A 215 -15.21 14.11 3.33
N LEU A 216 -15.75 13.61 2.21
CA LEU A 216 -16.81 14.29 1.47
C LEU A 216 -18.22 13.72 1.72
N LEU A 217 -18.32 12.47 2.21
CA LEU A 217 -19.59 11.75 2.32
C LEU A 217 -20.63 12.51 3.18
N GLN A 218 -20.21 13.12 4.28
CA GLN A 218 -21.12 13.88 5.13
C GLN A 218 -21.70 15.12 4.40
N HIS A 219 -20.92 15.77 3.55
CA HIS A 219 -21.40 16.89 2.74
C HIS A 219 -22.34 16.45 1.61
N VAL A 220 -22.17 15.23 1.13
CA VAL A 220 -23.13 14.61 0.19
C VAL A 220 -24.44 14.31 0.91
N ARG A 221 -24.39 13.71 2.11
CA ARG A 221 -25.58 13.40 2.92
C ARG A 221 -26.40 14.65 3.29
N THR A 222 -25.74 15.78 3.48
CA THR A 222 -26.40 17.06 3.76
C THR A 222 -26.80 17.86 2.51
N GLY A 223 -26.62 17.29 1.31
CA GLY A 223 -27.03 17.88 0.04
C GLY A 223 -26.18 19.07 -0.43
N ARG A 224 -25.07 19.40 0.27
CA ARG A 224 -24.14 20.46 -0.16
C ARG A 224 -23.32 20.07 -1.36
N LEU A 225 -23.03 18.77 -1.47
CA LEU A 225 -22.32 18.16 -2.57
C LEU A 225 -23.17 17.02 -3.15
N ARG A 226 -22.86 16.63 -4.38
CA ARG A 226 -23.42 15.43 -5.02
C ARG A 226 -22.31 14.49 -5.41
N ALA A 227 -22.42 13.24 -4.97
CA ALA A 227 -21.57 12.15 -5.45
C ALA A 227 -22.14 11.58 -6.74
N LEU A 228 -21.31 11.41 -7.74
CA LEU A 228 -21.70 10.79 -9.00
C LEU A 228 -21.24 9.35 -9.12
N ALA A 229 -20.06 9.03 -8.60
CA ALA A 229 -19.54 7.68 -8.54
C ALA A 229 -18.39 7.53 -7.52
N VAL A 230 -18.12 6.31 -7.08
CA VAL A 230 -16.91 5.92 -6.35
C VAL A 230 -15.89 5.28 -7.29
N THR A 231 -14.61 5.34 -6.93
CA THR A 231 -13.50 4.93 -7.81
C THR A 231 -13.02 3.49 -7.58
N GLY A 232 -13.59 2.79 -6.62
CA GLY A 232 -13.25 1.40 -6.35
C GLY A 232 -13.89 0.42 -7.33
N PRO A 233 -13.49 -0.86 -7.28
CA PRO A 233 -14.05 -1.91 -8.12
C PRO A 233 -15.49 -2.29 -7.73
N ASN A 234 -15.87 -2.02 -6.48
CA ASN A 234 -17.20 -2.23 -5.94
C ASN A 234 -17.71 -0.96 -5.29
N ARG A 235 -19.03 -0.85 -5.11
CA ARG A 235 -19.64 0.24 -4.33
C ARG A 235 -19.12 0.21 -2.91
N ALA A 236 -18.93 1.38 -2.32
CA ALA A 236 -18.46 1.50 -0.94
C ALA A 236 -19.55 1.05 0.04
N ALA A 237 -19.21 0.24 1.03
CA ALA A 237 -20.16 -0.26 2.03
C ALA A 237 -20.86 0.87 2.81
N VAL A 238 -20.17 1.99 3.02
CA VAL A 238 -20.69 3.18 3.70
C VAL A 238 -21.58 4.07 2.82
N ALA A 239 -21.64 3.78 1.50
CA ALA A 239 -22.41 4.52 0.51
C ALA A 239 -22.89 3.59 -0.64
N PRO A 240 -23.71 2.57 -0.34
CA PRO A 240 -24.09 1.53 -1.31
C PRO A 240 -24.96 2.05 -2.47
N ASP A 241 -25.58 3.21 -2.31
CA ASP A 241 -26.39 3.85 -3.34
C ASP A 241 -25.57 4.57 -4.40
N ILE A 242 -24.28 4.85 -4.14
CA ILE A 242 -23.41 5.53 -5.09
C ILE A 242 -22.76 4.48 -6.01
N PRO A 243 -22.99 4.54 -7.34
CA PRO A 243 -22.41 3.58 -8.28
C PRO A 243 -20.89 3.74 -8.36
N THR A 244 -20.21 2.73 -8.89
CA THR A 244 -18.80 2.88 -9.28
C THR A 244 -18.67 3.60 -10.62
N VAL A 245 -17.49 4.15 -10.90
CA VAL A 245 -17.17 4.70 -12.23
C VAL A 245 -17.24 3.58 -13.27
N ALA A 246 -16.84 2.35 -12.93
CA ALA A 246 -16.95 1.19 -13.81
C ALA A 246 -18.41 0.87 -14.15
N GLU A 247 -19.32 0.81 -13.17
CA GLU A 247 -20.76 0.61 -13.38
C GLU A 247 -21.40 1.74 -14.21
N SER A 248 -20.77 2.90 -14.25
CA SER A 248 -21.22 4.07 -15.02
C SER A 248 -20.76 4.06 -16.49
N GLY A 249 -20.23 2.93 -16.99
CA GLY A 249 -19.85 2.74 -18.39
C GLY A 249 -18.35 2.87 -18.68
N TYR A 250 -17.51 2.84 -17.63
CA TYR A 250 -16.04 2.90 -17.76
C TYR A 250 -15.39 1.63 -17.22
N ASP A 251 -15.67 0.50 -17.87
CA ASP A 251 -15.21 -0.83 -17.45
C ASP A 251 -13.74 -0.86 -17.09
N GLY A 252 -13.42 -1.52 -15.96
CA GLY A 252 -12.07 -1.64 -15.46
C GLY A 252 -11.48 -0.33 -14.92
N PHE A 253 -12.31 0.69 -14.69
CA PHE A 253 -11.86 1.87 -13.94
C PHE A 253 -11.72 1.51 -12.46
N GLU A 254 -10.50 1.57 -11.98
CA GLU A 254 -10.19 1.39 -10.56
C GLU A 254 -9.02 2.31 -10.19
N ILE A 255 -9.25 3.21 -9.25
CA ILE A 255 -8.21 3.95 -8.53
C ILE A 255 -8.59 4.02 -7.05
N THR A 256 -7.84 3.31 -6.24
CA THR A 256 -7.98 3.31 -4.78
C THR A 256 -6.64 3.64 -4.15
N SER A 257 -6.66 4.15 -2.92
CA SER A 257 -5.48 4.06 -2.07
C SER A 257 -5.53 2.74 -1.35
N TRP A 258 -4.40 2.07 -1.22
CA TRP A 258 -4.29 0.87 -0.39
C TRP A 258 -3.13 1.00 0.58
N TYR A 259 -3.25 0.27 1.67
CA TYR A 259 -2.26 0.21 2.74
C TYR A 259 -1.90 -1.25 3.00
N GLY A 260 -0.62 -1.50 3.18
CA GLY A 260 -0.12 -2.85 3.38
C GLY A 260 1.19 -2.88 4.14
N LEU A 261 1.70 -4.07 4.39
CA LEU A 261 3.02 -4.28 4.96
C LEU A 261 3.97 -4.79 3.89
N MET A 262 5.17 -4.23 3.90
CA MET A 262 6.29 -4.71 3.10
C MET A 262 7.55 -4.80 3.96
N VAL A 263 8.43 -5.72 3.60
CA VAL A 263 9.76 -5.89 4.21
C VAL A 263 10.82 -5.81 3.12
N ARG A 264 12.10 -5.81 3.51
CA ARG A 264 13.17 -5.94 2.54
C ARG A 264 13.11 -7.30 1.84
N THR A 265 13.38 -7.32 0.54
CA THR A 265 13.58 -8.57 -0.21
C THR A 265 14.67 -9.43 0.46
N GLN A 266 14.61 -10.75 0.28
CA GLN A 266 15.45 -11.74 0.97
C GLN A 266 15.16 -11.92 2.48
N THR A 267 14.10 -11.30 3.02
CA THR A 267 13.61 -11.66 4.35
C THR A 267 13.16 -13.12 4.34
N PRO A 268 13.57 -13.96 5.31
CA PRO A 268 13.21 -15.38 5.32
C PRO A 268 11.69 -15.59 5.19
N ALA A 269 11.28 -16.50 4.32
CA ALA A 269 9.87 -16.79 4.04
C ALA A 269 9.05 -17.10 5.30
N ALA A 270 9.64 -17.80 6.28
CA ALA A 270 8.98 -18.07 7.56
C ALA A 270 8.64 -16.80 8.36
N ILE A 271 9.45 -15.74 8.24
CA ILE A 271 9.20 -14.44 8.87
C ILE A 271 8.08 -13.71 8.11
N VAL A 272 8.12 -13.70 6.78
CA VAL A 272 7.05 -13.11 5.94
C VAL A 272 5.72 -13.77 6.25
N ASP A 273 5.67 -15.10 6.30
CA ASP A 273 4.50 -15.87 6.66
C ASP A 273 3.98 -15.56 8.08
N LYS A 274 4.88 -15.41 9.05
CA LYS A 274 4.49 -15.09 10.43
C LYS A 274 3.88 -13.70 10.51
N LEU A 275 4.49 -12.71 9.84
CA LEU A 275 3.97 -11.35 9.74
C LEU A 275 2.61 -11.32 9.04
N HIS A 276 2.48 -12.06 7.93
CA HIS A 276 1.24 -12.18 7.18
C HIS A 276 0.11 -12.74 8.06
N ARG A 277 0.31 -13.92 8.67
CA ARG A 277 -0.70 -14.55 9.53
C ARG A 277 -1.11 -13.68 10.71
N ALA A 278 -0.14 -13.04 11.38
CA ALA A 278 -0.44 -12.14 12.49
C ALA A 278 -1.30 -10.96 12.02
N SER A 279 -0.97 -10.36 10.88
CA SER A 279 -1.72 -9.24 10.33
C SER A 279 -3.14 -9.63 9.90
N VAL A 280 -3.30 -10.78 9.25
CA VAL A 280 -4.63 -11.29 8.86
C VAL A 280 -5.49 -11.58 10.09
N ALA A 281 -4.92 -12.22 11.11
CA ALA A 281 -5.65 -12.49 12.36
C ALA A 281 -6.12 -11.21 13.06
N LEU A 282 -5.33 -10.13 13.01
CA LEU A 282 -5.74 -8.83 13.55
C LEU A 282 -6.90 -8.22 12.77
N LEU A 283 -6.87 -8.30 11.44
CA LEU A 283 -7.92 -7.76 10.58
C LEU A 283 -9.26 -8.49 10.73
N GLN A 284 -9.28 -9.68 11.33
CA GLN A 284 -10.49 -10.42 11.65
C GLN A 284 -11.13 -10.00 12.98
N GLN A 285 -10.40 -9.31 13.86
CA GLN A 285 -10.91 -8.84 15.14
C GLN A 285 -11.91 -7.70 14.93
N GLN A 286 -13.09 -7.80 15.57
CA GLN A 286 -14.17 -6.82 15.37
C GLN A 286 -13.74 -5.40 15.75
N GLU A 287 -13.00 -5.23 16.85
CA GLU A 287 -12.48 -3.91 17.28
C GLU A 287 -11.56 -3.26 16.25
N VAL A 288 -10.73 -4.08 15.56
CA VAL A 288 -9.82 -3.60 14.50
C VAL A 288 -10.64 -3.20 13.28
N ARG A 289 -11.63 -4.02 12.91
CA ARG A 289 -12.55 -3.72 11.80
C ARG A 289 -13.27 -2.40 12.02
N ASP A 290 -13.85 -2.23 13.22
CA ASP A 290 -14.57 -1.01 13.59
C ASP A 290 -13.64 0.22 13.60
N ALA A 291 -12.40 0.06 14.08
CA ALA A 291 -11.42 1.14 14.07
C ALA A 291 -11.05 1.56 12.63
N ILE A 292 -10.82 0.59 11.74
CA ILE A 292 -10.52 0.82 10.32
C ILE A 292 -11.70 1.49 9.60
N GLN A 293 -12.93 1.01 9.86
CA GLN A 293 -14.13 1.57 9.24
C GLN A 293 -14.41 3.00 9.71
N ARG A 294 -14.11 3.34 10.97
CA ARG A 294 -14.23 4.73 11.46
C ARG A 294 -13.30 5.69 10.71
N GLU A 295 -12.15 5.20 10.25
CA GLU A 295 -11.23 5.96 9.39
C GLU A 295 -11.69 6.01 7.91
N GLY A 296 -12.84 5.41 7.59
CA GLY A 296 -13.40 5.34 6.24
C GLY A 296 -12.62 4.44 5.30
N LEU A 297 -11.92 3.48 5.87
CA LEU A 297 -11.17 2.46 5.15
C LEU A 297 -11.97 1.16 5.07
N GLU A 298 -11.75 0.40 4.01
CA GLU A 298 -12.33 -0.93 3.81
C GLU A 298 -11.25 -1.99 4.01
N ILE A 299 -11.59 -3.08 4.69
CA ILE A 299 -10.67 -4.21 4.82
C ILE A 299 -10.64 -4.97 3.51
N THR A 300 -9.45 -5.05 2.93
CA THR A 300 -9.18 -5.75 1.68
C THR A 300 -7.90 -6.54 1.84
N ILE A 301 -8.03 -7.84 2.11
CA ILE A 301 -6.86 -8.68 2.36
C ILE A 301 -6.39 -9.28 1.03
N LYS A 302 -5.11 -9.05 0.68
CA LYS A 302 -4.42 -9.77 -0.40
C LYS A 302 -3.18 -10.42 0.15
N GLU A 303 -3.04 -11.70 -0.14
CA GLU A 303 -1.86 -12.54 0.09
C GLU A 303 -0.62 -11.94 -0.61
N PRO A 304 0.60 -12.24 -0.17
CA PRO A 304 1.83 -11.63 -0.70
C PRO A 304 1.93 -11.66 -2.22
N GLN A 305 1.65 -12.80 -2.84
CA GLN A 305 1.71 -12.94 -4.31
C GLN A 305 0.60 -12.15 -5.03
N ALA A 306 -0.62 -12.13 -4.47
CA ALA A 306 -1.73 -11.35 -5.02
C ALA A 306 -1.47 -9.86 -4.85
N PHE A 307 -0.83 -9.46 -3.76
CA PHE A 307 -0.42 -8.08 -3.51
C PHE A 307 0.68 -7.64 -4.49
N ALA A 308 1.69 -8.49 -4.75
CA ALA A 308 2.69 -8.21 -5.78
C ALA A 308 2.08 -8.00 -7.17
N ARG A 309 1.13 -8.86 -7.57
CA ARG A 309 0.41 -8.68 -8.85
C ARG A 309 -0.40 -7.40 -8.89
N HIS A 310 -1.03 -7.02 -7.78
CA HIS A 310 -1.79 -5.78 -7.66
C HIS A 310 -0.89 -4.55 -7.84
N ILE A 311 0.27 -4.51 -7.18
CA ILE A 311 1.27 -3.44 -7.33
C ILE A 311 1.68 -3.29 -8.80
N LYS A 312 2.01 -4.40 -9.46
CA LYS A 312 2.43 -4.38 -10.86
C LYS A 312 1.33 -3.87 -11.78
N SER A 313 0.11 -4.35 -11.61
CA SER A 313 -1.05 -3.90 -12.40
C SER A 313 -1.30 -2.40 -12.23
N GLU A 314 -1.23 -1.90 -11.00
CA GLU A 314 -1.41 -0.48 -10.73
C GLU A 314 -0.28 0.38 -11.30
N LEU A 315 0.98 -0.06 -11.19
CA LEU A 315 2.12 0.62 -11.83
C LEU A 315 1.93 0.77 -13.34
N ASP A 316 1.43 -0.26 -14.01
CA ASP A 316 1.15 -0.22 -15.45
C ASP A 316 0.06 0.83 -15.78
N VAL A 317 -0.99 0.89 -14.97
CA VAL A 317 -2.05 1.90 -15.11
C VAL A 317 -1.50 3.31 -14.85
N MET A 318 -0.81 3.51 -13.72
CA MET A 318 -0.26 4.82 -13.33
C MET A 318 0.76 5.32 -14.35
N THR A 319 1.58 4.43 -14.91
CA THR A 319 2.53 4.77 -15.97
C THR A 319 1.82 5.31 -17.21
N LYS A 320 0.72 4.69 -17.64
CA LYS A 320 -0.08 5.16 -18.77
C LYS A 320 -0.72 6.51 -18.48
N VAL A 321 -1.26 6.70 -17.26
CA VAL A 321 -1.88 7.97 -16.84
C VAL A 321 -0.86 9.10 -16.80
N VAL A 322 0.27 8.90 -16.12
CA VAL A 322 1.32 9.92 -15.99
C VAL A 322 1.87 10.35 -17.37
N LYS A 323 2.12 9.37 -18.25
CA LYS A 323 2.59 9.64 -19.62
C LYS A 323 1.51 10.31 -20.47
N GLY A 324 0.28 9.79 -20.45
CA GLY A 324 -0.84 10.29 -21.27
C GLY A 324 -1.26 11.70 -20.88
N ALA A 325 -1.33 12.00 -19.60
CA ALA A 325 -1.65 13.32 -19.07
C ALA A 325 -0.45 14.27 -18.99
N LYS A 326 0.76 13.81 -19.39
CA LYS A 326 2.02 14.59 -19.36
C LYS A 326 2.29 15.22 -17.99
N ILE A 327 1.97 14.50 -16.91
CA ILE A 327 2.13 14.99 -15.55
C ILE A 327 3.63 15.15 -15.25
N ARG A 328 4.02 16.33 -14.77
CA ARG A 328 5.38 16.62 -14.30
C ARG A 328 5.28 17.31 -12.95
N VAL A 329 6.19 16.95 -12.06
CA VAL A 329 6.43 17.66 -10.80
C VAL A 329 7.69 18.48 -11.01
N ASN A 330 7.59 19.79 -10.85
CA ASN A 330 8.72 20.74 -10.98
C ASN A 330 9.60 20.67 -9.73
#